data_271cd9727faf8128e5a01357197b1f0c
#
_entry.id   271cd9727faf8128e5a01357197b1f0c
#
_cell.length_a   1.000
_cell.length_b   1.000
_cell.length_c   1.000
_cell.angle_alpha   90.00
_cell.angle_beta   90.00
_cell.angle_gamma   90.00
#
_symmetry.space_group_name_H-M   'P 1'
#
loop_
_entity.id
_entity.type
_entity.pdbx_description
1 polymer ?
#
loop_
_entity_poly.entity_id
_entity_poly.type
_entity_poly.pdbx_seq_one_letter_code
_entity_poly.pdbx_strand_id
1 'polypeptide(L)'
;VGAATQGLSNYLKKNFKDLPQISVVVGHDCRNNSRLFAETSANIFSANGIKVYLFDDMRPTPEMSFAIRHLGCQSGIILTASHNPKEYNGYKAYWDDGAQVLAPHDAGIIDEVNNIASAADIKFKGNPDLIQIIGEDIDKIYLDMVKTVSIDPEAIARHKDMKIVYTPIHGTGMMLIPRALKMWGFENVFTVPEQMIKDGNFPTVISPNPENAEALSMAVNLAKEIDADLVMASDPDADRVGIACKDDKGEWVLINGNQTCMMYLYYILTQYKQLGKIKGNEFCVKTIVTTELIKKIADKNNIEMLDCYTGFKWIAREIRLREGKKKYIGGGEESYGFLAEAVSYTHLRAH
;
A
#
# COMPACT_ATOMS: atom_id res chain seq x y z
N VAL A 1 -14.91 0.52 -15.94
CA VAL A 1 -13.56 -0.08 -16.13
C VAL A 1 -13.13 0.06 -17.59
N GLY A 2 -13.93 -0.42 -18.58
CA GLY A 2 -13.55 -0.39 -20.01
C GLY A 2 -13.08 0.96 -20.51
N ALA A 3 -13.90 2.00 -20.38
CA ALA A 3 -13.55 3.36 -20.81
C ALA A 3 -12.33 3.92 -20.06
N ALA A 4 -12.25 3.69 -18.75
CA ALA A 4 -11.08 4.12 -17.95
C ALA A 4 -9.78 3.51 -18.46
N THR A 5 -9.78 2.20 -18.74
CA THR A 5 -8.59 1.49 -19.22
C THR A 5 -8.24 1.86 -20.66
N GLN A 6 -9.24 2.06 -21.54
CA GLN A 6 -8.98 2.52 -22.90
C GLN A 6 -8.42 3.94 -22.91
N GLY A 7 -8.97 4.86 -22.11
CA GLY A 7 -8.47 6.22 -21.97
C GLY A 7 -7.04 6.26 -21.43
N LEU A 8 -6.76 5.47 -20.37
CA LEU A 8 -5.39 5.35 -19.85
C LEU A 8 -4.44 4.77 -20.92
N SER A 9 -4.88 3.77 -21.70
CA SER A 9 -4.08 3.23 -22.81
C SER A 9 -3.75 4.28 -23.86
N ASN A 10 -4.74 5.11 -24.23
CA ASN A 10 -4.54 6.21 -25.19
C ASN A 10 -3.54 7.24 -24.66
N TYR A 11 -3.69 7.63 -23.38
CA TYR A 11 -2.82 8.58 -22.71
C TYR A 11 -1.37 8.08 -22.63
N LEU A 12 -1.17 6.83 -22.23
CA LEU A 12 0.15 6.19 -22.17
C LEU A 12 0.85 6.20 -23.55
N LYS A 13 0.13 5.82 -24.60
CA LYS A 13 0.67 5.81 -25.97
C LYS A 13 1.09 7.21 -26.46
N LYS A 14 0.42 8.26 -26.01
CA LYS A 14 0.79 9.65 -26.31
C LYS A 14 2.04 10.09 -25.57
N ASN A 15 2.16 9.75 -24.30
CA ASN A 15 3.25 10.20 -23.44
C ASN A 15 4.53 9.39 -23.61
N PHE A 16 4.43 8.11 -23.97
CA PHE A 16 5.56 7.20 -24.12
C PHE A 16 5.73 6.68 -25.55
N LYS A 17 5.40 7.51 -26.55
CA LYS A 17 5.43 7.17 -27.99
C LYS A 17 6.80 6.71 -28.49
N ASP A 18 7.89 7.14 -27.83
CA ASP A 18 9.26 6.84 -28.25
C ASP A 18 9.81 5.54 -27.61
N LEU A 19 9.04 4.91 -26.70
CA LEU A 19 9.42 3.63 -26.14
C LEU A 19 9.06 2.47 -27.08
N PRO A 20 9.94 1.48 -27.23
CA PRO A 20 9.68 0.30 -28.06
C PRO A 20 8.52 -0.54 -27.53
N GLN A 21 8.34 -0.58 -26.22
CA GLN A 21 7.28 -1.29 -25.55
C GLN A 21 6.86 -0.54 -24.28
N ILE A 22 5.59 -0.17 -24.18
CA ILE A 22 4.97 0.34 -22.96
C ILE A 22 4.50 -0.87 -22.15
N SER A 23 4.66 -0.82 -20.83
CA SER A 23 4.22 -1.86 -19.92
C SER A 23 3.46 -1.31 -18.71
N VAL A 24 2.58 -2.12 -18.15
CA VAL A 24 1.76 -1.78 -16.98
C VAL A 24 1.67 -2.97 -16.03
N VAL A 25 1.47 -2.66 -14.73
CA VAL A 25 1.10 -3.66 -13.72
C VAL A 25 -0.40 -3.58 -13.45
N VAL A 26 -1.04 -4.72 -13.29
CA VAL A 26 -2.47 -4.82 -12.95
C VAL A 26 -2.64 -5.68 -11.72
N GLY A 27 -3.23 -5.11 -10.67
CA GLY A 27 -3.56 -5.79 -9.42
C GLY A 27 -5.03 -5.62 -9.03
N HIS A 28 -5.46 -6.37 -8.02
CA HIS A 28 -6.81 -6.29 -7.48
C HIS A 28 -6.87 -6.72 -6.02
N ASP A 29 -7.92 -6.32 -5.31
CA ASP A 29 -8.25 -6.78 -3.96
C ASP A 29 -9.27 -7.96 -3.99
N CYS A 30 -9.83 -8.27 -2.80
CA CYS A 30 -10.82 -9.35 -2.63
C CYS A 30 -12.25 -8.98 -3.05
N ARG A 31 -12.54 -7.72 -3.40
CA ARG A 31 -13.89 -7.23 -3.65
C ARG A 31 -14.58 -7.94 -4.81
N ASN A 32 -15.88 -7.99 -4.73
CA ASN A 32 -16.71 -8.56 -5.80
C ASN A 32 -16.38 -7.89 -7.14
N ASN A 33 -16.15 -8.71 -8.16
CA ASN A 33 -15.77 -8.32 -9.51
C ASN A 33 -14.34 -7.72 -9.66
N SER A 34 -13.55 -7.51 -8.61
CA SER A 34 -12.19 -6.94 -8.75
C SER A 34 -11.32 -7.77 -9.69
N ARG A 35 -11.36 -9.11 -9.58
CA ARG A 35 -10.67 -10.03 -10.49
C ARG A 35 -11.13 -9.87 -11.94
N LEU A 36 -12.44 -9.88 -12.18
CA LEU A 36 -13.02 -9.67 -13.51
C LEU A 36 -12.60 -8.32 -14.12
N PHE A 37 -12.59 -7.28 -13.31
CA PHE A 37 -12.18 -5.95 -13.75
C PHE A 37 -10.69 -5.88 -14.06
N ALA A 38 -9.84 -6.58 -13.29
CA ALA A 38 -8.41 -6.69 -13.57
C ALA A 38 -8.14 -7.42 -14.89
N GLU A 39 -8.77 -8.56 -15.11
CA GLU A 39 -8.68 -9.32 -16.37
C GLU A 39 -9.20 -8.53 -17.58
N THR A 40 -10.32 -7.83 -17.41
CA THR A 40 -10.86 -6.93 -18.45
C THR A 40 -9.86 -5.83 -18.80
N SER A 41 -9.26 -5.21 -17.80
CA SER A 41 -8.24 -4.17 -18.00
C SER A 41 -7.00 -4.73 -18.67
N ALA A 42 -6.51 -5.91 -18.28
CA ALA A 42 -5.39 -6.58 -18.91
C ALA A 42 -5.66 -6.86 -20.41
N ASN A 43 -6.86 -7.33 -20.74
CA ASN A 43 -7.26 -7.52 -22.12
C ASN A 43 -7.25 -6.21 -22.93
N ILE A 44 -7.77 -5.11 -22.37
CA ILE A 44 -7.81 -3.81 -23.06
C ILE A 44 -6.40 -3.24 -23.24
N PHE A 45 -5.53 -3.27 -22.22
CA PHE A 45 -4.15 -2.83 -22.36
C PHE A 45 -3.43 -3.63 -23.45
N SER A 46 -3.49 -4.97 -23.40
CA SER A 46 -2.82 -5.83 -24.38
C SER A 46 -3.37 -5.67 -25.81
N ALA A 47 -4.68 -5.45 -25.97
CA ALA A 47 -5.30 -5.11 -27.26
C ALA A 47 -4.82 -3.76 -27.83
N ASN A 48 -4.30 -2.87 -26.98
CA ASN A 48 -3.69 -1.60 -27.37
C ASN A 48 -2.17 -1.70 -27.59
N GLY A 49 -1.59 -2.92 -27.55
CA GLY A 49 -0.17 -3.15 -27.73
C GLY A 49 0.69 -2.86 -26.50
N ILE A 50 0.07 -2.75 -25.33
CA ILE A 50 0.74 -2.50 -24.05
C ILE A 50 1.00 -3.83 -23.35
N LYS A 51 2.25 -4.11 -22.95
CA LYS A 51 2.59 -5.28 -22.16
C LYS A 51 1.98 -5.18 -20.76
N VAL A 52 1.40 -6.26 -20.29
CA VAL A 52 0.71 -6.33 -19.00
C VAL A 52 1.40 -7.33 -18.10
N TYR A 53 1.74 -6.90 -16.90
CA TYR A 53 2.08 -7.77 -15.77
C TYR A 53 0.84 -7.87 -14.87
N LEU A 54 0.15 -9.00 -14.96
CA LEU A 54 -1.08 -9.26 -14.20
C LEU A 54 -0.76 -10.14 -13.01
N PHE A 55 -1.07 -9.70 -11.80
CA PHE A 55 -0.96 -10.57 -10.63
C PHE A 55 -1.91 -11.77 -10.74
N ASP A 56 -1.40 -12.96 -10.39
CA ASP A 56 -2.13 -14.23 -10.44
C ASP A 56 -3.31 -14.26 -9.46
N ASP A 57 -3.20 -13.53 -8.36
CA ASP A 57 -4.22 -13.37 -7.35
C ASP A 57 -4.18 -11.94 -6.78
N MET A 58 -5.06 -11.63 -5.80
CA MET A 58 -5.05 -10.36 -5.10
C MET A 58 -3.70 -10.08 -4.45
N ARG A 59 -3.26 -8.83 -4.47
CA ARG A 59 -2.03 -8.36 -3.80
C ARG A 59 -2.25 -6.99 -3.16
N PRO A 60 -1.46 -6.69 -2.10
CA PRO A 60 -1.47 -5.38 -1.46
C PRO A 60 -1.17 -4.22 -2.41
N THR A 61 -1.84 -3.09 -2.20
CA THR A 61 -1.55 -1.84 -2.93
C THR A 61 -0.06 -1.44 -2.86
N PRO A 62 0.64 -1.54 -1.72
CA PRO A 62 2.07 -1.23 -1.66
C PRO A 62 2.95 -2.13 -2.54
N GLU A 63 2.63 -3.41 -2.66
CA GLU A 63 3.36 -4.33 -3.53
C GLU A 63 3.14 -4.01 -5.01
N MET A 64 1.91 -3.67 -5.40
CA MET A 64 1.62 -3.24 -6.76
C MET A 64 2.40 -1.97 -7.13
N SER A 65 2.45 -0.99 -6.23
CA SER A 65 3.27 0.22 -6.38
C SER A 65 4.76 -0.13 -6.56
N PHE A 66 5.29 -1.03 -5.75
CA PHE A 66 6.65 -1.55 -5.88
C PHE A 66 6.89 -2.23 -7.23
N ALA A 67 5.98 -3.10 -7.67
CA ALA A 67 6.10 -3.85 -8.93
C ALA A 67 6.18 -2.93 -10.15
N ILE A 68 5.48 -1.80 -10.17
CA ILE A 68 5.57 -0.80 -11.25
C ILE A 68 7.02 -0.35 -11.43
N ARG A 69 7.70 0.02 -10.35
CA ARG A 69 9.08 0.50 -10.39
C ARG A 69 10.07 -0.63 -10.63
N HIS A 70 9.88 -1.77 -9.96
CA HIS A 70 10.76 -2.93 -10.09
C HIS A 70 10.81 -3.46 -11.52
N LEU A 71 9.67 -3.53 -12.19
CA LEU A 71 9.54 -4.00 -13.56
C LEU A 71 9.77 -2.89 -14.62
N GLY A 72 10.03 -1.66 -14.20
CA GLY A 72 10.21 -0.52 -15.10
C GLY A 72 8.97 -0.16 -15.92
N CYS A 73 7.79 -0.37 -15.36
CA CYS A 73 6.52 -0.07 -16.01
C CYS A 73 6.22 1.43 -16.05
N GLN A 74 5.50 1.88 -17.05
CA GLN A 74 5.10 3.27 -17.23
C GLN A 74 3.85 3.62 -16.42
N SER A 75 3.10 2.62 -16.00
CA SER A 75 1.88 2.80 -15.20
C SER A 75 1.49 1.51 -14.52
N GLY A 76 0.50 1.59 -13.65
CA GLY A 76 -0.18 0.43 -13.08
C GLY A 76 -1.58 0.80 -12.61
N ILE A 77 -2.38 -0.20 -12.38
CA ILE A 77 -3.73 -0.04 -11.82
C ILE A 77 -3.97 -1.08 -10.73
N ILE A 78 -4.76 -0.69 -9.73
CA ILE A 78 -5.33 -1.64 -8.78
C ILE A 78 -6.85 -1.45 -8.70
N LEU A 79 -7.57 -2.57 -8.76
CA LEU A 79 -9.03 -2.61 -8.65
C LEU A 79 -9.38 -2.82 -7.17
N THR A 80 -9.67 -1.72 -6.49
CA THR A 80 -9.98 -1.69 -5.05
C THR A 80 -10.75 -0.43 -4.69
N ALA A 81 -11.59 -0.53 -3.67
CA ALA A 81 -12.17 0.63 -3.00
C ALA A 81 -11.66 0.77 -1.56
N SER A 82 -10.46 0.22 -1.24
CA SER A 82 -9.83 0.29 0.08
C SER A 82 -10.81 -0.21 1.17
N HIS A 83 -11.04 0.59 2.21
CA HIS A 83 -11.92 0.30 3.35
C HIS A 83 -13.39 0.67 3.15
N ASN A 84 -13.80 1.13 1.96
CA ASN A 84 -15.19 1.48 1.69
C ASN A 84 -16.14 0.25 1.82
N PRO A 85 -17.46 0.46 2.05
CA PRO A 85 -18.44 -0.61 2.09
C PRO A 85 -18.39 -1.56 0.89
N LYS A 86 -18.92 -2.76 1.04
CA LYS A 86 -18.86 -3.86 0.06
C LYS A 86 -19.46 -3.56 -1.30
N GLU A 87 -20.41 -2.62 -1.35
CA GLU A 87 -21.09 -2.19 -2.56
C GLU A 87 -20.18 -1.40 -3.51
N TYR A 88 -19.06 -0.88 -2.99
CA TYR A 88 -18.12 -0.08 -3.75
C TYR A 88 -17.00 -0.94 -4.34
N ASN A 89 -16.58 -0.54 -5.52
CA ASN A 89 -15.31 -0.94 -6.11
C ASN A 89 -14.68 0.31 -6.73
N GLY A 90 -13.38 0.26 -7.07
CA GLY A 90 -12.67 1.42 -7.56
C GLY A 90 -11.59 1.07 -8.58
N TYR A 91 -11.10 2.10 -9.24
CA TYR A 91 -10.04 2.02 -10.24
C TYR A 91 -8.98 3.05 -9.86
N LYS A 92 -7.92 2.64 -9.17
CA LYS A 92 -6.80 3.50 -8.81
C LYS A 92 -5.71 3.36 -9.88
N ALA A 93 -5.34 4.47 -10.54
CA ALA A 93 -4.26 4.51 -11.53
C ALA A 93 -2.97 5.08 -10.90
N TYR A 94 -1.84 4.53 -11.30
CA TYR A 94 -0.50 4.86 -10.82
C TYR A 94 0.41 5.21 -12.01
N TRP A 95 1.41 6.04 -11.78
CA TRP A 95 2.38 6.45 -12.78
C TRP A 95 3.69 5.66 -12.67
N ASP A 96 4.69 6.01 -13.48
CA ASP A 96 5.98 5.33 -13.59
C ASP A 96 6.83 5.37 -12.30
N ASP A 97 6.51 6.29 -11.40
CA ASP A 97 7.14 6.41 -10.09
C ASP A 97 6.48 5.51 -9.02
N GLY A 98 5.45 4.75 -9.37
CA GLY A 98 4.69 3.92 -8.44
C GLY A 98 3.71 4.70 -7.56
N ALA A 99 3.54 6.01 -7.76
CA ALA A 99 2.57 6.83 -7.07
C ALA A 99 1.24 6.90 -7.81
N GLN A 100 0.15 7.07 -7.06
CA GLN A 100 -1.15 7.34 -7.66
C GLN A 100 -1.09 8.64 -8.46
N VAL A 101 -1.69 8.63 -9.66
CA VAL A 101 -1.63 9.76 -10.61
C VAL A 101 -2.09 11.08 -10.00
N LEU A 102 -1.37 12.15 -10.35
CA LEU A 102 -1.64 13.55 -10.04
C LEU A 102 -1.54 14.38 -11.32
N ALA A 103 -1.86 15.67 -11.21
CA ALA A 103 -1.68 16.63 -12.31
C ALA A 103 -0.23 16.62 -12.84
N PRO A 104 -0.04 16.64 -14.16
CA PRO A 104 -1.06 16.79 -15.22
C PRO A 104 -1.69 15.46 -15.68
N HIS A 105 -1.24 14.32 -15.16
CA HIS A 105 -1.60 13.00 -15.69
C HIS A 105 -3.05 12.63 -15.42
N ASP A 106 -3.58 12.96 -14.24
CA ASP A 106 -4.98 12.70 -13.87
C ASP A 106 -5.96 13.39 -14.83
N ALA A 107 -5.75 14.68 -15.09
CA ALA A 107 -6.57 15.44 -16.04
C ALA A 107 -6.43 14.89 -17.47
N GLY A 108 -5.21 14.61 -17.92
CA GLY A 108 -4.97 14.08 -19.25
C GLY A 108 -5.58 12.69 -19.47
N ILE A 109 -5.59 11.82 -18.45
CA ILE A 109 -6.26 10.52 -18.51
C ILE A 109 -7.79 10.71 -18.62
N ILE A 110 -8.35 11.60 -17.81
CA ILE A 110 -9.79 11.90 -17.85
C ILE A 110 -10.22 12.46 -19.21
N ASP A 111 -9.42 13.33 -19.83
CA ASP A 111 -9.68 13.84 -21.16
C ASP A 111 -9.75 12.70 -22.19
N GLU A 112 -8.78 11.75 -22.14
CA GLU A 112 -8.81 10.57 -23.03
C GLU A 112 -10.04 9.68 -22.78
N VAL A 113 -10.47 9.53 -21.51
CA VAL A 113 -11.70 8.79 -21.18
C VAL A 113 -12.93 9.47 -21.74
N ASN A 114 -13.03 10.79 -21.60
CA ASN A 114 -14.16 11.59 -22.11
C ASN A 114 -14.23 11.61 -23.65
N ASN A 115 -13.13 11.38 -24.35
CA ASN A 115 -13.07 11.28 -25.80
C ASN A 115 -13.56 9.94 -26.35
N ILE A 116 -13.87 8.95 -25.50
CA ILE A 116 -14.44 7.68 -25.92
C ILE A 116 -15.95 7.85 -26.15
N ALA A 117 -16.35 7.87 -27.41
CA ALA A 117 -17.73 8.17 -27.80
C ALA A 117 -18.69 7.00 -27.52
N SER A 118 -18.22 5.77 -27.61
CA SER A 118 -19.05 4.58 -27.45
C SER A 118 -18.26 3.36 -26.92
N ALA A 119 -18.99 2.35 -26.47
CA ALA A 119 -18.37 1.07 -26.08
C ALA A 119 -17.66 0.35 -27.26
N ALA A 120 -18.03 0.66 -28.50
CA ALA A 120 -17.38 0.12 -29.70
C ALA A 120 -15.95 0.62 -29.90
N ASP A 121 -15.59 1.73 -29.28
CA ASP A 121 -14.24 2.31 -29.33
C ASP A 121 -13.28 1.63 -28.35
N ILE A 122 -13.78 0.76 -27.48
CA ILE A 122 -13.02 0.03 -26.49
C ILE A 122 -12.58 -1.32 -27.04
N LYS A 123 -11.29 -1.59 -27.00
CA LYS A 123 -10.70 -2.82 -27.53
C LYS A 123 -10.70 -3.94 -26.48
N PHE A 124 -11.80 -4.65 -26.35
CA PHE A 124 -11.96 -5.72 -25.34
C PHE A 124 -11.22 -7.02 -25.68
N LYS A 125 -10.90 -7.27 -26.98
CA LYS A 125 -10.23 -8.51 -27.39
C LYS A 125 -8.74 -8.42 -27.14
N GLY A 126 -8.28 -8.98 -26.02
CA GLY A 126 -6.88 -8.95 -25.59
C GLY A 126 -5.93 -9.74 -26.51
N ASN A 127 -4.64 -9.44 -26.37
CA ASN A 127 -3.54 -10.21 -26.94
C ASN A 127 -2.84 -10.98 -25.81
N PRO A 128 -3.03 -12.31 -25.72
CA PRO A 128 -2.43 -13.12 -24.65
C PRO A 128 -0.90 -13.07 -24.62
N ASP A 129 -0.23 -12.87 -25.76
CA ASP A 129 1.23 -12.83 -25.85
C ASP A 129 1.82 -11.61 -25.13
N LEU A 130 1.00 -10.59 -24.86
CA LEU A 130 1.37 -9.39 -24.12
C LEU A 130 0.95 -9.43 -22.65
N ILE A 131 0.34 -10.51 -22.17
CA ILE A 131 -0.08 -10.66 -20.78
C ILE A 131 0.84 -11.67 -20.10
N GLN A 132 1.64 -11.19 -19.16
CA GLN A 132 2.50 -12.01 -18.31
C GLN A 132 1.90 -12.09 -16.92
N ILE A 133 1.68 -13.30 -16.43
CA ILE A 133 1.25 -13.53 -15.05
C ILE A 133 2.46 -13.39 -14.13
N ILE A 134 2.30 -12.65 -13.02
CA ILE A 134 3.28 -12.46 -11.96
C ILE A 134 2.65 -12.83 -10.61
N GLY A 135 3.45 -13.12 -9.60
CA GLY A 135 2.97 -13.50 -8.27
C GLY A 135 4.14 -13.77 -7.31
N GLU A 136 4.37 -15.01 -6.92
CA GLU A 136 5.34 -15.42 -5.89
C GLU A 136 6.78 -14.89 -6.15
N ASP A 137 7.18 -14.73 -7.39
CA ASP A 137 8.47 -14.13 -7.77
C ASP A 137 8.57 -12.67 -7.31
N ILE A 138 7.51 -11.90 -7.49
CA ILE A 138 7.43 -10.52 -7.02
C ILE A 138 7.25 -10.47 -5.50
N ASP A 139 6.39 -11.31 -4.93
CA ASP A 139 6.18 -11.43 -3.47
C ASP A 139 7.52 -11.56 -2.75
N LYS A 140 8.38 -12.47 -3.21
CA LYS A 140 9.68 -12.72 -2.59
C LYS A 140 10.57 -11.48 -2.64
N ILE A 141 10.71 -10.87 -3.81
CA ILE A 141 11.56 -9.67 -3.96
C ILE A 141 11.02 -8.51 -3.12
N TYR A 142 9.69 -8.34 -3.09
CA TYR A 142 9.04 -7.33 -2.26
C TYR A 142 9.28 -7.57 -0.77
N LEU A 143 9.09 -8.80 -0.28
CA LEU A 143 9.33 -9.15 1.12
C LEU A 143 10.80 -8.98 1.52
N ASP A 144 11.74 -9.39 0.67
CA ASP A 144 13.17 -9.18 0.90
C ASP A 144 13.51 -7.68 1.01
N MET A 145 12.89 -6.86 0.17
CA MET A 145 13.06 -5.41 0.20
C MET A 145 12.44 -4.81 1.47
N VAL A 146 11.20 -5.19 1.84
CA VAL A 146 10.54 -4.72 3.07
C VAL A 146 11.33 -5.10 4.31
N LYS A 147 12.01 -6.25 4.32
CA LYS A 147 12.89 -6.65 5.42
C LYS A 147 14.04 -5.66 5.66
N THR A 148 14.50 -4.96 4.63
CA THR A 148 15.62 -3.99 4.76
C THR A 148 15.28 -2.77 5.60
N VAL A 149 13.99 -2.46 5.81
CA VAL A 149 13.56 -1.33 6.65
C VAL A 149 13.52 -1.67 8.14
N SER A 150 13.78 -2.92 8.52
CA SER A 150 13.92 -3.30 9.93
C SER A 150 15.10 -2.57 10.56
N ILE A 151 14.83 -1.77 11.58
CA ILE A 151 15.83 -0.89 12.20
C ILE A 151 16.62 -1.64 13.28
N ASP A 152 15.93 -2.47 14.08
CA ASP A 152 16.52 -3.24 15.17
C ASP A 152 16.04 -4.70 15.13
N PRO A 153 16.69 -5.55 14.29
CA PRO A 153 16.36 -6.97 14.24
C PRO A 153 16.62 -7.71 15.56
N GLU A 154 17.55 -7.21 16.39
CA GLU A 154 17.84 -7.82 17.69
C GLU A 154 16.71 -7.60 18.69
N ALA A 155 15.97 -6.49 18.60
CA ALA A 155 14.78 -6.29 19.40
C ALA A 155 13.72 -7.35 19.09
N ILE A 156 13.53 -7.69 17.82
CA ILE A 156 12.62 -8.77 17.41
C ILE A 156 13.09 -10.11 17.99
N ALA A 157 14.38 -10.41 17.88
CA ALA A 157 14.93 -11.64 18.42
C ALA A 157 14.75 -11.76 19.95
N ARG A 158 14.84 -10.64 20.69
CA ARG A 158 14.56 -10.61 22.14
C ARG A 158 13.09 -10.82 22.51
N HIS A 159 12.19 -10.54 21.58
CA HIS A 159 10.72 -10.60 21.76
C HIS A 159 10.05 -11.55 20.76
N LYS A 160 10.76 -12.57 20.30
CA LYS A 160 10.28 -13.55 19.30
C LYS A 160 9.05 -14.35 19.78
N ASP A 161 8.91 -14.48 21.09
CA ASP A 161 7.81 -15.14 21.79
C ASP A 161 6.56 -14.28 21.94
N MET A 162 6.60 -12.99 21.54
CA MET A 162 5.43 -12.11 21.53
C MET A 162 4.29 -12.75 20.74
N LYS A 163 3.12 -12.80 21.36
CA LYS A 163 1.91 -13.32 20.73
C LYS A 163 1.20 -12.19 19.96
N ILE A 164 1.19 -12.31 18.66
CA ILE A 164 0.54 -11.35 17.76
C ILE A 164 -0.69 -11.99 17.15
N VAL A 165 -1.85 -11.34 17.28
CA VAL A 165 -3.07 -11.70 16.53
C VAL A 165 -3.16 -10.76 15.33
N TYR A 166 -3.27 -11.34 14.14
CA TYR A 166 -3.43 -10.59 12.90
C TYR A 166 -4.74 -10.91 12.19
N THR A 167 -5.39 -9.88 11.64
CA THR A 167 -6.51 -10.03 10.72
C THR A 167 -6.35 -9.16 9.48
N PRO A 168 -6.52 -9.72 8.27
CA PRO A 168 -6.58 -8.97 7.02
C PRO A 168 -7.97 -8.39 6.75
N ILE A 169 -8.96 -8.65 7.58
CA ILE A 169 -10.38 -8.32 7.35
C ILE A 169 -10.80 -8.75 5.94
N HIS A 170 -10.60 -10.04 5.60
CA HIS A 170 -10.82 -10.66 4.28
C HIS A 170 -9.91 -10.15 3.14
N GLY A 171 -9.04 -9.18 3.40
CA GLY A 171 -8.27 -8.43 2.39
C GLY A 171 -6.93 -9.05 1.98
N THR A 172 -6.23 -8.31 1.14
CA THR A 172 -4.97 -8.73 0.48
C THR A 172 -3.81 -8.96 1.44
N GLY A 173 -3.87 -8.36 2.64
CA GLY A 173 -2.84 -8.53 3.66
C GLY A 173 -2.61 -10.00 4.06
N MET A 174 -3.60 -10.89 3.87
CA MET A 174 -3.44 -12.33 4.12
C MET A 174 -2.33 -12.97 3.28
N MET A 175 -2.02 -12.41 2.12
CA MET A 175 -1.03 -12.97 1.21
C MET A 175 0.40 -12.79 1.73
N LEU A 176 0.69 -11.65 2.35
CA LEU A 176 2.06 -11.25 2.67
C LEU A 176 2.33 -11.01 4.16
N ILE A 177 1.39 -10.43 4.92
CA ILE A 177 1.70 -9.95 6.29
C ILE A 177 2.07 -11.09 7.25
N PRO A 178 1.37 -12.23 7.30
CA PRO A 178 1.81 -13.35 8.14
C PRO A 178 3.20 -13.89 7.74
N ARG A 179 3.49 -13.90 6.43
CA ARG A 179 4.79 -14.30 5.89
C ARG A 179 5.90 -13.33 6.31
N ALA A 180 5.63 -12.01 6.22
CA ALA A 180 6.56 -10.96 6.64
C ALA A 180 6.88 -11.07 8.14
N LEU A 181 5.87 -11.18 9.00
CA LEU A 181 6.06 -11.32 10.44
C LEU A 181 6.92 -12.54 10.79
N LYS A 182 6.62 -13.68 10.17
CA LYS A 182 7.42 -14.90 10.34
C LYS A 182 8.85 -14.75 9.83
N MET A 183 9.03 -14.10 8.68
CA MET A 183 10.36 -13.84 8.10
C MET A 183 11.20 -12.91 8.98
N TRP A 184 10.57 -11.99 9.73
CA TRP A 184 11.25 -11.14 10.71
C TRP A 184 11.62 -11.87 12.00
N GLY A 185 11.02 -13.05 12.27
CA GLY A 185 11.37 -13.90 13.41
C GLY A 185 10.34 -13.97 14.52
N PHE A 186 9.11 -13.44 14.30
CA PHE A 186 8.02 -13.67 15.23
C PHE A 186 7.50 -15.10 15.11
N GLU A 187 7.54 -15.86 16.22
CA GLU A 187 7.20 -17.29 16.24
C GLU A 187 5.69 -17.51 16.52
N ASN A 188 5.05 -16.60 17.24
CA ASN A 188 3.67 -16.72 17.73
C ASN A 188 2.73 -15.73 17.01
N VAL A 189 2.52 -15.96 15.72
CA VAL A 189 1.56 -15.19 14.91
C VAL A 189 0.30 -16.01 14.72
N PHE A 190 -0.79 -15.53 15.29
CA PHE A 190 -2.13 -16.13 15.21
C PHE A 190 -3.00 -15.30 14.28
N THR A 191 -3.85 -15.94 13.52
CA THR A 191 -4.76 -15.25 12.60
C THR A 191 -6.22 -15.56 12.96
N VAL A 192 -7.14 -14.67 12.61
CA VAL A 192 -8.59 -14.88 12.76
C VAL A 192 -9.07 -15.73 11.58
N PRO A 193 -9.39 -17.03 11.78
CA PRO A 193 -9.65 -17.94 10.65
C PRO A 193 -10.78 -17.48 9.74
N GLU A 194 -11.86 -16.95 10.30
CA GLU A 194 -13.03 -16.48 9.57
C GLU A 194 -12.72 -15.27 8.67
N GLN A 195 -11.74 -14.46 9.07
CA GLN A 195 -11.31 -13.28 8.33
C GLN A 195 -10.12 -13.56 7.39
N MET A 196 -9.52 -14.76 7.47
CA MET A 196 -8.52 -15.25 6.51
C MET A 196 -9.17 -15.89 5.26
N ILE A 197 -10.46 -15.71 5.08
CA ILE A 197 -11.20 -16.16 3.89
C ILE A 197 -11.38 -14.97 2.95
N LYS A 198 -10.98 -15.15 1.70
CA LYS A 198 -11.19 -14.17 0.63
C LYS A 198 -12.69 -14.04 0.33
N ASP A 199 -13.31 -12.94 0.77
CA ASP A 199 -14.73 -12.69 0.52
C ASP A 199 -15.02 -11.18 0.38
N GLY A 200 -15.42 -10.78 -0.83
CA GLY A 200 -15.77 -9.38 -1.14
C GLY A 200 -17.08 -8.89 -0.49
N ASN A 201 -17.82 -9.74 0.17
CA ASN A 201 -19.01 -9.36 0.94
C ASN A 201 -18.67 -8.96 2.38
N PHE A 202 -17.44 -9.21 2.85
CA PHE A 202 -16.98 -8.90 4.21
C PHE A 202 -17.94 -9.38 5.30
N PRO A 203 -18.31 -10.68 5.36
CA PRO A 203 -19.44 -11.17 6.16
C PRO A 203 -19.26 -11.01 7.66
N THR A 204 -18.04 -10.77 8.13
CA THR A 204 -17.71 -10.66 9.56
C THR A 204 -17.66 -9.23 10.07
N VAL A 205 -17.85 -8.23 9.21
CA VAL A 205 -17.75 -6.80 9.57
C VAL A 205 -18.81 -5.98 8.84
N ILE A 206 -19.22 -4.88 9.44
CA ILE A 206 -20.10 -3.89 8.81
C ILE A 206 -19.32 -3.09 7.76
N SER A 207 -18.09 -2.71 8.12
CA SER A 207 -17.15 -2.00 7.23
C SER A 207 -15.74 -2.55 7.44
N PRO A 208 -15.02 -2.88 6.36
CA PRO A 208 -13.67 -3.45 6.45
C PRO A 208 -12.61 -2.37 6.74
N ASN A 209 -12.86 -1.53 7.74
CA ASN A 209 -11.99 -0.44 8.13
C ASN A 209 -11.34 -0.72 9.49
N PRO A 210 -10.00 -0.87 9.57
CA PRO A 210 -9.29 -1.13 10.81
C PRO A 210 -9.33 0.03 11.82
N GLU A 211 -9.87 1.18 11.46
CA GLU A 211 -10.18 2.28 12.38
C GLU A 211 -11.39 1.97 13.29
N ASN A 212 -12.24 1.05 12.87
CA ASN A 212 -13.46 0.70 13.59
C ASN A 212 -13.19 -0.41 14.61
N ALA A 213 -13.52 -0.18 15.87
CA ALA A 213 -13.37 -1.19 16.92
C ALA A 213 -14.18 -2.47 16.61
N GLU A 214 -15.29 -2.35 15.90
CA GLU A 214 -16.13 -3.49 15.46
C GLU A 214 -15.34 -4.39 14.51
N ALA A 215 -14.58 -3.84 13.56
CA ALA A 215 -13.79 -4.61 12.60
C ALA A 215 -12.67 -5.42 13.27
N LEU A 216 -12.14 -4.93 14.40
CA LEU A 216 -11.11 -5.61 15.18
C LEU A 216 -11.67 -6.52 16.27
N SER A 217 -13.00 -6.56 16.48
CA SER A 217 -13.62 -7.25 17.61
C SER A 217 -13.26 -8.75 17.67
N MET A 218 -13.27 -9.45 16.54
CA MET A 218 -12.89 -10.87 16.47
C MET A 218 -11.43 -11.09 16.85
N ALA A 219 -10.53 -10.24 16.33
CA ALA A 219 -9.11 -10.32 16.65
C ALA A 219 -8.81 -10.00 18.12
N VAL A 220 -9.50 -9.01 18.69
CA VAL A 220 -9.40 -8.68 20.13
C VAL A 220 -9.96 -9.81 20.99
N ASN A 221 -11.06 -10.46 20.59
CA ASN A 221 -11.62 -11.62 21.32
C ASN A 221 -10.64 -12.80 21.32
N LEU A 222 -10.07 -13.13 20.15
CA LEU A 222 -9.02 -14.15 20.06
C LEU A 222 -7.80 -13.77 20.92
N ALA A 223 -7.39 -12.50 20.89
CA ALA A 223 -6.28 -12.01 21.69
C ALA A 223 -6.51 -12.15 23.20
N LYS A 224 -7.74 -11.93 23.66
CA LYS A 224 -8.13 -12.19 25.07
C LYS A 224 -8.07 -13.67 25.42
N GLU A 225 -8.54 -14.54 24.53
CA GLU A 225 -8.59 -15.99 24.74
C GLU A 225 -7.18 -16.59 24.89
N ILE A 226 -6.23 -16.18 24.05
CA ILE A 226 -4.86 -16.73 24.05
C ILE A 226 -3.89 -15.92 24.90
N ASP A 227 -4.35 -14.86 25.57
CA ASP A 227 -3.52 -13.88 26.28
C ASP A 227 -2.41 -13.32 25.37
N ALA A 228 -2.82 -12.70 24.27
CA ALA A 228 -1.88 -12.08 23.31
C ALA A 228 -1.38 -10.71 23.80
N ASP A 229 -0.28 -10.27 23.19
CA ASP A 229 0.38 -8.99 23.49
C ASP A 229 -0.06 -7.88 22.54
N LEU A 230 -0.36 -8.24 21.29
CA LEU A 230 -0.63 -7.27 20.21
C LEU A 230 -1.72 -7.80 19.26
N VAL A 231 -2.60 -6.92 18.84
CA VAL A 231 -3.50 -7.13 17.70
C VAL A 231 -3.11 -6.21 16.56
N MET A 232 -3.04 -6.76 15.36
CA MET A 232 -2.81 -6.02 14.11
C MET A 232 -3.91 -6.33 13.12
N ALA A 233 -4.34 -5.32 12.37
CA ALA A 233 -5.30 -5.46 11.29
C ALA A 233 -4.86 -4.65 10.07
N SER A 234 -5.19 -5.11 8.87
CA SER A 234 -5.07 -4.32 7.65
C SER A 234 -6.42 -4.19 6.95
N ASP A 235 -6.61 -3.09 6.22
CA ASP A 235 -7.77 -2.91 5.35
C ASP A 235 -7.68 -3.79 4.09
N PRO A 236 -8.73 -3.86 3.24
CA PRO A 236 -8.77 -4.82 2.13
C PRO A 236 -7.63 -4.71 1.11
N ASP A 237 -7.07 -3.54 0.87
CA ASP A 237 -5.92 -3.38 -0.03
C ASP A 237 -4.58 -3.18 0.71
N ALA A 238 -4.62 -3.34 2.05
CA ALA A 238 -3.47 -3.41 2.95
C ALA A 238 -2.51 -2.22 2.85
N ASP A 239 -3.05 -1.02 2.63
CA ASP A 239 -2.29 0.23 2.71
C ASP A 239 -2.44 0.94 4.08
N ARG A 240 -3.24 0.35 5.02
CA ARG A 240 -3.48 0.82 6.39
C ARG A 240 -3.23 -0.29 7.39
N VAL A 241 -2.82 0.11 8.61
CA VAL A 241 -2.62 -0.81 9.73
C VAL A 241 -3.34 -0.31 10.98
N GLY A 242 -4.32 -1.09 11.47
CA GLY A 242 -4.93 -0.90 12.78
C GLY A 242 -4.18 -1.68 13.84
N ILE A 243 -4.05 -1.11 15.03
CA ILE A 243 -3.33 -1.72 16.16
C ILE A 243 -4.18 -1.62 17.41
N ALA A 244 -4.24 -2.72 18.19
CA ALA A 244 -4.75 -2.69 19.54
C ALA A 244 -3.76 -3.38 20.49
N CYS A 245 -3.64 -2.85 21.69
CA CYS A 245 -2.81 -3.41 22.77
C CYS A 245 -3.51 -3.23 24.13
N LYS A 246 -2.96 -3.86 25.17
CA LYS A 246 -3.44 -3.65 26.53
C LYS A 246 -2.93 -2.31 27.10
N ASP A 247 -3.79 -1.60 27.80
CA ASP A 247 -3.40 -0.44 28.61
C ASP A 247 -2.78 -0.90 29.95
N ASP A 248 -2.47 0.08 30.82
CA ASP A 248 -1.91 -0.14 32.16
C ASP A 248 -2.86 -0.85 33.14
N LYS A 249 -4.15 -0.99 32.76
CA LYS A 249 -5.17 -1.74 33.51
C LYS A 249 -5.41 -3.12 32.94
N GLY A 250 -4.75 -3.46 31.82
CA GLY A 250 -4.94 -4.72 31.10
C GLY A 250 -6.14 -4.71 30.15
N GLU A 251 -6.77 -3.56 29.91
CA GLU A 251 -7.88 -3.43 28.96
C GLU A 251 -7.38 -3.20 27.54
N TRP A 252 -8.02 -3.87 26.59
CA TRP A 252 -7.67 -3.71 25.17
C TRP A 252 -8.13 -2.36 24.64
N VAL A 253 -7.19 -1.58 24.13
CA VAL A 253 -7.44 -0.26 23.55
C VAL A 253 -6.94 -0.20 22.10
N LEU A 254 -7.74 0.40 21.24
CA LEU A 254 -7.37 0.67 19.87
C LEU A 254 -6.50 1.94 19.81
N ILE A 255 -5.33 1.81 19.20
CA ILE A 255 -4.42 2.94 18.98
C ILE A 255 -4.86 3.66 17.71
N ASN A 256 -5.25 4.92 17.79
CA ASN A 256 -5.69 5.68 16.62
C ASN A 256 -4.52 6.08 15.71
N GLY A 257 -4.84 6.46 14.46
CA GLY A 257 -3.82 6.73 13.43
C GLY A 257 -2.86 7.86 13.79
N ASN A 258 -3.32 8.91 14.49
CA ASN A 258 -2.42 9.95 15.00
C ASN A 258 -1.42 9.41 16.03
N GLN A 259 -1.88 8.55 16.95
CA GLN A 259 -1.02 7.92 17.94
C GLN A 259 -0.03 6.97 17.27
N THR A 260 -0.50 6.14 16.32
CA THR A 260 0.34 5.22 15.55
C THR A 260 1.41 5.97 14.77
N CYS A 261 1.03 7.01 14.02
CA CYS A 261 1.95 7.84 13.26
C CYS A 261 3.02 8.50 14.15
N MET A 262 2.59 9.04 15.31
CA MET A 262 3.50 9.62 16.31
C MET A 262 4.49 8.59 16.86
N MET A 263 4.03 7.39 17.22
CA MET A 263 4.87 6.33 17.79
C MET A 263 5.90 5.86 16.76
N TYR A 264 5.49 5.64 15.51
CA TYR A 264 6.40 5.21 14.44
C TYR A 264 7.46 6.25 14.16
N LEU A 265 7.07 7.52 14.00
CA LEU A 265 8.02 8.57 13.72
C LEU A 265 8.99 8.77 14.88
N TYR A 266 8.50 8.77 16.13
CA TYR A 266 9.35 8.87 17.32
C TYR A 266 10.37 7.73 17.39
N TYR A 267 9.93 6.50 17.15
CA TYR A 267 10.79 5.32 17.11
C TYR A 267 11.88 5.45 16.03
N ILE A 268 11.48 5.72 14.79
CA ILE A 268 12.40 5.84 13.66
C ILE A 268 13.46 6.92 13.92
N LEU A 269 13.06 8.12 14.33
CA LEU A 269 13.98 9.23 14.56
C LEU A 269 14.93 8.95 15.74
N THR A 270 14.41 8.35 16.82
CA THR A 270 15.25 7.97 17.97
C THR A 270 16.29 6.95 17.58
N GLN A 271 15.90 5.88 16.88
CA GLN A 271 16.81 4.84 16.45
C GLN A 271 17.83 5.35 15.41
N TYR A 272 17.39 6.16 14.44
CA TYR A 272 18.30 6.73 13.44
C TYR A 272 19.34 7.64 14.06
N LYS A 273 18.96 8.40 15.08
CA LYS A 273 19.92 9.21 15.85
C LYS A 273 20.93 8.35 16.58
N GLN A 274 20.50 7.30 17.28
CA GLN A 274 21.39 6.37 18.00
C GLN A 274 22.35 5.65 17.05
N LEU A 275 21.87 5.26 15.86
CA LEU A 275 22.66 4.59 14.84
C LEU A 275 23.53 5.53 13.98
N GLY A 276 23.51 6.85 14.24
CA GLY A 276 24.25 7.84 13.47
C GLY A 276 23.80 7.93 12.00
N LYS A 277 22.56 7.55 11.70
CA LYS A 277 21.98 7.57 10.34
C LYS A 277 21.46 8.94 9.91
N ILE A 278 21.33 9.90 10.84
CA ILE A 278 20.92 11.28 10.55
C ILE A 278 22.15 12.08 10.10
N LYS A 279 22.10 12.64 8.89
CA LYS A 279 23.19 13.37 8.24
C LYS A 279 22.89 14.84 8.02
N GLY A 280 21.65 15.31 8.32
CA GLY A 280 21.23 16.71 8.20
C GLY A 280 20.52 17.05 6.88
N ASN A 281 20.24 16.05 6.04
CA ASN A 281 19.48 16.22 4.78
C ASN A 281 18.18 15.41 4.74
N GLU A 282 17.77 14.89 5.91
CA GLU A 282 16.56 14.11 6.04
C GLU A 282 15.31 14.99 6.12
N PHE A 283 14.17 14.42 5.69
CA PHE A 283 12.86 15.04 5.85
C PHE A 283 11.77 14.00 6.10
N CYS A 284 10.69 14.48 6.70
CA CYS A 284 9.45 13.76 6.92
C CYS A 284 8.29 14.48 6.25
N VAL A 285 7.18 13.77 6.02
CA VAL A 285 5.97 14.36 5.43
C VAL A 285 4.75 13.93 6.23
N LYS A 286 3.85 14.86 6.51
CA LYS A 286 2.53 14.57 7.08
C LYS A 286 1.41 15.25 6.30
N THR A 287 0.19 14.75 6.43
CA THR A 287 -0.97 15.50 5.93
C THR A 287 -1.32 16.63 6.88
N ILE A 288 -1.96 17.68 6.35
CA ILE A 288 -2.33 18.88 7.12
C ILE A 288 -3.29 18.58 8.29
N VAL A 289 -4.05 17.46 8.20
CA VAL A 289 -5.00 17.04 9.25
C VAL A 289 -4.37 16.09 10.28
N THR A 290 -3.15 15.61 10.03
CA THR A 290 -2.40 14.78 10.98
C THR A 290 -1.83 15.63 12.10
N THR A 291 -1.75 15.08 13.31
CA THR A 291 -1.35 15.79 14.53
C THR A 291 -0.06 16.58 14.40
N GLU A 292 -0.05 17.82 14.94
CA GLU A 292 1.15 18.65 15.05
C GLU A 292 2.23 18.10 15.99
N LEU A 293 1.90 17.07 16.78
CA LEU A 293 2.88 16.47 17.69
C LEU A 293 4.03 15.83 16.92
N ILE A 294 3.77 15.25 15.74
CA ILE A 294 4.84 14.66 14.90
C ILE A 294 5.79 15.72 14.36
N LYS A 295 5.28 16.91 14.05
CA LYS A 295 6.15 18.05 13.69
C LYS A 295 7.06 18.44 14.84
N LYS A 296 6.52 18.53 16.08
CA LYS A 296 7.35 18.82 17.26
C LYS A 296 8.42 17.77 17.51
N ILE A 297 8.12 16.49 17.23
CA ILE A 297 9.10 15.39 17.32
C ILE A 297 10.20 15.57 16.28
N ALA A 298 9.85 15.89 15.03
CA ALA A 298 10.81 16.15 13.97
C ALA A 298 11.69 17.36 14.29
N ASP A 299 11.10 18.50 14.68
CA ASP A 299 11.80 19.72 15.06
C ASP A 299 12.83 19.48 16.20
N LYS A 300 12.44 18.69 17.22
CA LYS A 300 13.35 18.31 18.33
C LYS A 300 14.55 17.48 17.86
N ASN A 301 14.44 16.80 16.74
CA ASN A 301 15.52 16.01 16.16
C ASN A 301 16.23 16.75 14.99
N ASN A 302 15.92 18.00 14.75
CA ASN A 302 16.41 18.84 13.65
C ASN A 302 16.11 18.24 12.27
N ILE A 303 14.93 17.61 12.12
CA ILE A 303 14.44 17.05 10.88
C ILE A 303 13.34 17.92 10.30
N GLU A 304 13.44 18.24 9.01
CA GLU A 304 12.41 19.00 8.31
C GLU A 304 11.11 18.18 8.24
N MET A 305 9.99 18.81 8.64
CA MET A 305 8.64 18.26 8.47
C MET A 305 7.90 19.08 7.42
N LEU A 306 7.39 18.40 6.42
CA LEU A 306 6.58 18.98 5.35
C LEU A 306 5.12 18.65 5.55
N ASP A 307 4.25 19.61 5.30
CA ASP A 307 2.81 19.43 5.24
C ASP A 307 2.34 19.25 3.79
N CYS A 308 1.43 18.33 3.55
CA CYS A 308 0.78 18.13 2.27
C CYS A 308 -0.73 17.92 2.43
N TYR A 309 -1.46 17.88 1.30
CA TYR A 309 -2.88 17.52 1.32
C TYR A 309 -3.08 16.06 1.73
N THR A 310 -4.30 15.71 2.15
CA THR A 310 -4.69 14.34 2.51
C THR A 310 -4.60 13.40 1.31
N GLY A 311 -4.03 12.23 1.53
CA GLY A 311 -3.84 11.17 0.53
C GLY A 311 -2.36 10.90 0.24
N PHE A 312 -1.96 9.63 0.28
CA PHE A 312 -0.57 9.20 0.03
C PHE A 312 0.04 9.71 -1.27
N LYS A 313 -0.77 9.99 -2.29
CA LYS A 313 -0.31 10.60 -3.54
C LYS A 313 0.41 11.94 -3.32
N TRP A 314 0.01 12.71 -2.32
CA TRP A 314 0.66 13.99 -2.00
C TRP A 314 1.95 13.79 -1.22
N ILE A 315 2.00 12.80 -0.32
CA ILE A 315 3.25 12.39 0.35
C ILE A 315 4.26 11.94 -0.72
N ALA A 316 3.82 11.09 -1.64
CA ALA A 316 4.63 10.60 -2.74
C ALA A 316 5.17 11.73 -3.62
N ARG A 317 4.34 12.74 -3.92
CA ARG A 317 4.78 13.93 -4.66
C ARG A 317 5.90 14.67 -3.95
N GLU A 318 5.79 14.88 -2.64
CA GLU A 318 6.83 15.56 -1.86
C GLU A 318 8.14 14.76 -1.85
N ILE A 319 8.05 13.42 -1.80
CA ILE A 319 9.21 12.52 -1.93
C ILE A 319 9.83 12.69 -3.32
N ARG A 320 9.04 12.61 -4.40
CA ARG A 320 9.50 12.71 -5.78
C ARG A 320 10.23 14.05 -6.08
N LEU A 321 9.69 15.14 -5.59
CA LEU A 321 10.29 16.49 -5.79
C LEU A 321 11.68 16.62 -5.14
N ARG A 322 12.01 15.77 -4.18
CA ARG A 322 13.26 15.81 -3.41
C ARG A 322 14.16 14.62 -3.68
N GLU A 323 13.75 13.71 -4.57
CA GLU A 323 14.52 12.53 -4.94
C GLU A 323 15.93 12.94 -5.42
N GLY A 324 16.97 12.27 -4.92
CA GLY A 324 18.36 12.58 -5.21
C GLY A 324 18.95 13.83 -4.50
N LYS A 325 18.11 14.60 -3.77
CA LYS A 325 18.53 15.82 -3.05
C LYS A 325 18.42 15.67 -1.55
N LYS A 326 17.32 15.08 -1.06
CA LYS A 326 17.05 14.86 0.36
C LYS A 326 16.64 13.41 0.60
N LYS A 327 16.84 12.93 1.82
CA LYS A 327 16.47 11.57 2.23
C LYS A 327 15.13 11.60 2.99
N TYR A 328 14.10 10.97 2.43
CA TYR A 328 12.85 10.71 3.13
C TYR A 328 13.04 9.60 4.16
N ILE A 329 12.52 9.78 5.39
CA ILE A 329 12.68 8.79 6.46
C ILE A 329 11.36 8.31 7.07
N GLY A 330 10.27 9.03 6.90
CA GLY A 330 8.98 8.58 7.37
C GLY A 330 7.93 9.66 7.37
N GLY A 331 6.69 9.22 7.45
CA GLY A 331 5.54 10.10 7.52
C GLY A 331 4.24 9.37 7.25
N GLY A 332 3.12 10.05 7.44
CA GLY A 332 1.85 9.37 7.28
C GLY A 332 0.64 10.26 7.48
N GLU A 333 -0.48 9.58 7.64
CA GLU A 333 -1.81 10.14 7.76
C GLU A 333 -2.47 9.71 9.08
N GLU A 334 -3.37 10.53 9.58
CA GLU A 334 -4.23 10.19 10.73
C GLU A 334 -5.13 8.98 10.46
N SER A 335 -5.36 8.66 9.18
CA SER A 335 -6.18 7.55 8.71
C SER A 335 -5.40 6.23 8.60
N TYR A 336 -4.50 5.95 9.56
CA TYR A 336 -3.78 4.68 9.74
C TYR A 336 -2.76 4.32 8.65
N GLY A 337 -2.49 5.22 7.71
CA GLY A 337 -1.44 5.05 6.72
C GLY A 337 -0.10 5.61 7.21
N PHE A 338 0.98 4.84 7.08
CA PHE A 338 2.35 5.28 7.37
C PHE A 338 3.32 4.72 6.34
N LEU A 339 4.20 5.56 5.83
CA LEU A 339 5.26 5.20 4.90
C LEU A 339 6.61 5.31 5.61
N ALA A 340 7.24 4.18 5.93
CA ALA A 340 8.58 4.12 6.51
C ALA A 340 9.61 4.06 5.39
N GLU A 341 10.52 5.03 5.34
CA GLU A 341 11.46 5.24 4.25
C GLU A 341 10.76 5.28 2.87
N ALA A 342 11.49 5.58 1.82
CA ALA A 342 10.90 5.57 0.50
C ALA A 342 11.02 4.19 -0.18
N VAL A 343 10.78 3.12 0.56
CA VAL A 343 11.03 1.74 0.14
C VAL A 343 10.26 1.36 -1.13
N SER A 344 9.05 1.85 -1.30
CA SER A 344 8.32 1.71 -2.57
C SER A 344 8.71 2.75 -3.62
N TYR A 345 9.43 3.83 -3.26
CA TYR A 345 9.66 4.98 -4.14
C TYR A 345 11.12 5.25 -4.53
N THR A 346 12.14 4.69 -3.88
CA THR A 346 13.51 5.18 -4.07
C THR A 346 14.60 4.15 -4.39
N HIS A 347 14.37 2.85 -4.29
CA HIS A 347 15.47 1.88 -4.34
C HIS A 347 15.82 1.29 -5.72
N LEU A 348 15.25 1.78 -6.83
CA LEU A 348 15.50 1.22 -8.17
C LEU A 348 16.09 2.18 -9.21
N ARG A 349 16.67 3.29 -8.77
CA ARG A 349 17.57 4.08 -9.65
C ARG A 349 18.95 4.20 -9.02
N ALA A 350 19.67 3.11 -8.94
CA ALA A 350 21.13 3.08 -9.00
C ALA A 350 21.47 2.33 -10.30
N HIS A 351 21.71 3.09 -11.31
CA HIS A 351 22.29 2.94 -12.66
C HIS A 351 21.38 3.33 -13.79
#